data_6bd6a10d42f75407b655203f1aac7114
#
_entry.id   6bd6a10d42f75407b655203f1aac7114
#
_cell.length_a   1.000
_cell.length_b   1.000
_cell.length_c   1.000
_cell.angle_alpha   90.00
_cell.angle_beta   90.00
_cell.angle_gamma   90.00
#
_symmetry.space_group_name_H-M   'P 1'
#
loop_
_entity.id
_entity.type
_entity.pdbx_description
1 polymer ?
#
loop_
_entity_poly.entity_id
_entity_poly.type
_entity_poly.pdbx_seq_one_letter_code
_entity_poly.pdbx_strand_id
1 'polypeptide(L)'
;HTFSFNSPQGWCPTCRGLGKVKSGLETRESDNGELDNILRDDDNWYTRMLEYVQQPEDEKEEKEEVWCECPTCKGQRLNREALSFRIADRNIAELSAMDITDLRAWLMNVPAKLSNKQRAIAEPIIKEITSRLGFMLSVGLSYLSLSRSSDSLSGGENQRIRLATQVGSKLVNVLYILDEPSIGLHQRDNQRLIDSLKQLRDMGNSVIVVEHDEDMMR
;
A
#
# COMPACT_ATOMS: atom_id res chain seq x y z
N HIS A 1 1.93 7.72 -15.99
CA HIS A 1 0.86 6.90 -15.39
C HIS A 1 1.04 5.39 -15.60
N THR A 2 1.97 4.94 -16.44
CA THR A 2 2.24 3.51 -16.76
C THR A 2 2.50 2.63 -15.51
N PHE A 3 3.07 3.17 -14.45
CA PHE A 3 3.36 2.44 -13.21
C PHE A 3 2.29 2.63 -12.11
N SER A 4 1.13 3.17 -12.46
CA SER A 4 0.03 3.37 -11.53
C SER A 4 -1.04 2.31 -11.71
N PHE A 5 -1.33 1.55 -10.66
CA PHE A 5 -2.45 0.61 -10.65
C PHE A 5 -3.83 1.30 -10.54
N ASN A 6 -3.87 2.63 -10.37
CA ASN A 6 -5.08 3.45 -10.39
C ASN A 6 -5.32 4.13 -11.75
N SER A 7 -4.49 3.83 -12.76
CA SER A 7 -4.59 4.44 -14.08
C SER A 7 -4.82 3.37 -15.14
N PRO A 8 -5.72 3.61 -16.13
CA PRO A 8 -5.97 2.70 -17.26
C PRO A 8 -4.69 2.32 -18.03
N GLN A 9 -3.69 3.18 -18.03
CA GLN A 9 -2.43 2.96 -18.73
C GLN A 9 -1.51 1.96 -18.01
N GLY A 10 -1.68 1.77 -16.70
CA GLY A 10 -0.78 0.95 -15.89
C GLY A 10 -1.44 -0.27 -15.26
N TRP A 11 -2.73 -0.24 -15.03
CA TRP A 11 -3.41 -1.33 -14.31
C TRP A 11 -3.52 -2.63 -15.12
N CYS A 12 -3.66 -3.74 -14.43
CA CYS A 12 -4.01 -5.01 -15.05
C CYS A 12 -5.43 -4.92 -15.65
N PRO A 13 -5.63 -5.22 -16.94
CA PRO A 13 -6.94 -5.08 -17.59
C PRO A 13 -8.02 -5.97 -16.95
N THR A 14 -7.66 -7.13 -16.42
CA THR A 14 -8.62 -8.08 -15.83
C THR A 14 -9.16 -7.60 -14.48
N CYS A 15 -8.29 -7.14 -13.57
CA CYS A 15 -8.71 -6.72 -12.22
C CYS A 15 -8.74 -5.20 -12.04
N ARG A 16 -8.44 -4.41 -13.06
CA ARG A 16 -8.38 -2.94 -13.02
C ARG A 16 -7.57 -2.39 -11.83
N GLY A 17 -6.47 -3.05 -11.52
CA GLY A 17 -5.57 -2.64 -10.44
C GLY A 17 -5.94 -3.14 -9.04
N LEU A 18 -6.98 -3.95 -8.89
CA LEU A 18 -7.38 -4.51 -7.59
C LEU A 18 -6.45 -5.64 -7.13
N GLY A 19 -5.83 -6.38 -8.06
CA GLY A 19 -5.01 -7.56 -7.77
C GLY A 19 -5.84 -8.82 -7.47
N LYS A 20 -7.15 -8.69 -7.31
CA LYS A 20 -8.11 -9.75 -7.00
C LYS A 20 -9.36 -9.61 -7.86
N VAL A 21 -10.08 -10.70 -8.05
CA VAL A 21 -11.34 -10.78 -8.79
C VAL A 21 -12.36 -11.58 -7.97
N LYS A 22 -13.65 -11.37 -8.22
CA LYS A 22 -14.71 -12.14 -7.56
C LYS A 22 -14.69 -13.57 -8.06
N SER A 23 -14.76 -14.55 -7.18
CA SER A 23 -14.93 -15.97 -7.52
C SER A 23 -16.27 -16.19 -8.23
N GLY A 24 -16.25 -16.94 -9.33
CA GLY A 24 -17.45 -17.20 -10.14
C GLY A 24 -17.60 -16.34 -11.39
N LEU A 25 -16.68 -15.37 -11.62
CA LEU A 25 -16.52 -14.76 -12.93
C LEU A 25 -15.70 -15.69 -13.82
N GLU A 26 -16.37 -16.47 -14.67
CA GLU A 26 -15.70 -17.22 -15.73
C GLU A 26 -15.04 -16.23 -16.69
N THR A 27 -13.72 -16.31 -16.83
CA THR A 27 -12.99 -15.62 -17.89
C THR A 27 -13.35 -16.30 -19.21
N ARG A 28 -14.26 -15.75 -19.99
CA ARG A 28 -14.45 -16.17 -21.37
C ARG A 28 -13.29 -15.60 -22.18
N GLU A 29 -12.46 -16.48 -22.72
CA GLU A 29 -11.53 -16.10 -23.79
C GLU A 29 -12.37 -15.80 -25.04
N SER A 30 -12.28 -14.57 -25.55
CA SER A 30 -12.84 -14.25 -26.85
C SER A 30 -11.99 -14.91 -27.94
N ASP A 31 -12.61 -15.34 -29.03
CA ASP A 31 -11.97 -16.00 -30.19
C ASP A 31 -10.84 -15.16 -30.83
N ASN A 32 -10.64 -13.92 -30.41
CA ASN A 32 -9.62 -13.00 -30.93
C ASN A 32 -8.43 -12.79 -29.96
N GLY A 33 -8.31 -13.56 -28.89
CA GLY A 33 -7.20 -13.41 -27.93
C GLY A 33 -7.24 -12.13 -27.09
N GLU A 34 -8.25 -11.30 -27.22
CA GLU A 34 -8.54 -10.20 -26.31
C GLU A 34 -9.48 -10.70 -25.22
N LEU A 35 -9.04 -10.61 -23.96
CA LEU A 35 -9.89 -10.83 -22.79
C LEU A 35 -11.02 -9.79 -22.83
N ASP A 36 -12.15 -10.17 -23.38
CA ASP A 36 -13.34 -9.33 -23.36
C ASP A 36 -13.84 -9.25 -21.93
N ASN A 37 -13.75 -8.05 -21.36
CA ASN A 37 -13.97 -7.78 -19.95
C ASN A 37 -15.42 -8.11 -19.56
N ILE A 38 -15.59 -9.10 -18.72
CA ILE A 38 -16.86 -9.43 -18.03
C ILE A 38 -17.38 -8.26 -17.16
N LEU A 39 -16.59 -7.18 -17.04
CA LEU A 39 -16.99 -5.95 -16.36
C LEU A 39 -17.69 -4.93 -17.28
N ARG A 40 -18.09 -5.32 -18.50
CA ARG A 40 -18.90 -4.49 -19.40
C ARG A 40 -20.40 -4.48 -19.08
N ASP A 41 -20.80 -5.07 -17.95
CA ASP A 41 -22.22 -5.04 -17.55
C ASP A 41 -22.55 -3.84 -16.66
N ASP A 42 -21.85 -2.70 -16.85
CA ASP A 42 -22.25 -1.42 -16.26
C ASP A 42 -23.65 -0.96 -16.75
N ASP A 43 -24.09 -1.45 -17.92
CA ASP A 43 -25.41 -1.14 -18.46
C ASP A 43 -26.54 -1.93 -17.77
N ASN A 44 -26.23 -2.96 -16.96
CA ASN A 44 -27.24 -3.81 -16.34
C ASN A 44 -27.24 -3.74 -14.79
N TRP A 45 -26.41 -2.87 -14.18
CA TRP A 45 -26.40 -2.72 -12.71
C TRP A 45 -27.77 -2.27 -12.17
N TYR A 46 -28.47 -1.42 -12.93
CA TYR A 46 -29.77 -0.91 -12.53
C TYR A 46 -30.84 -1.99 -12.57
N THR A 47 -30.83 -2.85 -13.57
CA THR A 47 -31.73 -4.01 -13.66
C THR A 47 -31.47 -5.01 -12.52
N ARG A 48 -30.21 -5.32 -12.24
CA ARG A 48 -29.82 -6.18 -11.10
C ARG A 48 -30.17 -5.56 -9.77
N MET A 49 -30.00 -4.26 -9.62
CA MET A 49 -30.43 -3.54 -8.42
C MET A 49 -31.95 -3.60 -8.23
N LEU A 50 -32.74 -3.45 -9.31
CA LEU A 50 -34.19 -3.59 -9.24
C LEU A 50 -34.63 -5.00 -8.89
N GLU A 51 -33.99 -6.03 -9.48
CA GLU A 51 -34.22 -7.43 -9.16
C GLU A 51 -33.90 -7.73 -7.68
N TYR A 52 -32.77 -7.22 -7.17
CA TYR A 52 -32.38 -7.37 -5.76
C TYR A 52 -33.36 -6.69 -4.80
N VAL A 53 -33.83 -5.47 -5.14
CA VAL A 53 -34.81 -4.74 -4.31
C VAL A 53 -36.18 -5.40 -4.29
N GLN A 54 -36.55 -6.11 -5.37
CA GLN A 54 -37.84 -6.81 -5.51
C GLN A 54 -37.84 -8.21 -4.88
N GLN A 55 -36.67 -8.77 -4.49
CA GLN A 55 -36.59 -10.03 -3.76
C GLN A 55 -37.13 -9.89 -2.34
N PRO A 56 -37.91 -10.86 -1.82
CA PRO A 56 -38.31 -10.90 -0.41
C PRO A 56 -37.07 -10.85 0.50
N GLU A 57 -37.20 -10.21 1.66
CA GLU A 57 -36.05 -10.03 2.60
C GLU A 57 -35.44 -11.37 3.05
N ASP A 58 -36.24 -12.40 3.12
CA ASP A 58 -35.86 -13.78 3.51
C ASP A 58 -35.08 -14.53 2.43
N GLU A 59 -35.10 -14.07 1.17
CA GLU A 59 -34.35 -14.64 0.04
C GLU A 59 -33.07 -13.86 -0.31
N LYS A 60 -32.82 -12.73 0.39
CA LYS A 60 -31.58 -12.00 0.28
C LYS A 60 -30.47 -12.73 1.05
N GLU A 61 -30.10 -13.93 0.56
CA GLU A 61 -28.85 -14.52 1.01
C GLU A 61 -27.71 -13.57 0.70
N GLU A 62 -27.03 -13.07 1.73
CA GLU A 62 -25.72 -12.46 1.61
C GLU A 62 -24.77 -13.56 1.10
N LYS A 63 -24.70 -13.72 -0.22
CA LYS A 63 -23.66 -14.55 -0.83
C LYS A 63 -22.35 -13.90 -0.47
N GLU A 64 -21.62 -14.48 0.45
CA GLU A 64 -20.26 -14.07 0.77
C GLU A 64 -19.49 -13.95 -0.53
N GLU A 65 -19.13 -12.73 -0.88
CA GLU A 65 -18.33 -12.45 -2.07
C GLU A 65 -16.92 -13.03 -1.87
N VAL A 66 -16.69 -14.21 -2.41
CA VAL A 66 -15.36 -14.83 -2.34
C VAL A 66 -14.45 -14.16 -3.36
N TRP A 67 -13.44 -13.50 -2.88
CA TRP A 67 -12.40 -12.89 -3.71
C TRP A 67 -11.22 -13.84 -3.88
N CYS A 68 -10.76 -14.01 -5.12
CA CYS A 68 -9.56 -14.78 -5.45
C CYS A 68 -8.50 -13.88 -6.10
N GLU A 69 -7.26 -14.35 -6.06
CA GLU A 69 -6.15 -13.67 -6.72
C GLU A 69 -6.41 -13.55 -8.22
N CYS A 70 -6.11 -12.40 -8.81
CA CYS A 70 -6.30 -12.20 -10.25
C CYS A 70 -5.43 -13.16 -11.07
N PRO A 71 -6.00 -14.00 -11.94
CA PRO A 71 -5.25 -15.00 -12.69
C PRO A 71 -4.26 -14.39 -13.68
N THR A 72 -4.54 -13.20 -14.18
CA THR A 72 -3.72 -12.50 -15.17
C THR A 72 -2.47 -11.85 -14.54
N CYS A 73 -2.63 -11.05 -13.49
CA CYS A 73 -1.51 -10.33 -12.87
C CYS A 73 -0.97 -11.00 -11.61
N LYS A 74 -1.59 -12.06 -11.13
CA LYS A 74 -1.17 -12.79 -9.92
C LYS A 74 -0.92 -11.83 -8.75
N GLY A 75 -1.93 -11.02 -8.42
CA GLY A 75 -1.87 -10.05 -7.34
C GLY A 75 -1.03 -8.79 -7.62
N GLN A 76 -0.27 -8.71 -8.72
CA GLN A 76 0.67 -7.61 -8.99
C GLN A 76 -0.01 -6.29 -9.40
N ARG A 77 -1.30 -6.30 -9.71
CA ARG A 77 -2.15 -5.13 -9.96
C ARG A 77 -1.85 -4.35 -11.26
N LEU A 78 -0.68 -4.54 -11.86
CA LEU A 78 -0.20 -3.82 -13.04
C LEU A 78 -0.29 -4.70 -14.30
N ASN A 79 -0.32 -4.05 -15.45
CA ASN A 79 -0.29 -4.70 -16.75
C ASN A 79 1.11 -5.24 -17.08
N ARG A 80 1.19 -6.08 -18.11
CA ARG A 80 2.41 -6.77 -18.51
C ARG A 80 3.51 -5.81 -18.99
N GLU A 81 3.12 -4.69 -19.62
CA GLU A 81 4.06 -3.68 -20.10
C GLU A 81 4.75 -3.00 -18.90
N ALA A 82 4.00 -2.52 -17.91
CA ALA A 82 4.55 -1.91 -16.70
C ALA A 82 5.49 -2.87 -15.94
N LEU A 83 5.14 -4.15 -15.89
CA LEU A 83 5.95 -5.18 -15.22
C LEU A 83 7.20 -5.59 -16.00
N SER A 84 7.32 -5.24 -17.30
CA SER A 84 8.51 -5.49 -18.11
C SER A 84 9.68 -4.57 -17.78
N PHE A 85 9.41 -3.39 -17.23
CA PHE A 85 10.46 -2.45 -16.82
C PHE A 85 11.16 -2.92 -15.54
N ARG A 86 12.49 -2.99 -15.60
CA ARG A 86 13.33 -3.46 -14.49
C ARG A 86 14.44 -2.47 -14.15
N ILE A 87 14.70 -2.32 -12.87
CA ILE A 87 15.86 -1.60 -12.33
C ILE A 87 16.65 -2.59 -11.50
N ALA A 88 17.92 -2.82 -11.87
CA ALA A 88 18.78 -3.80 -11.19
C ALA A 88 18.06 -5.16 -11.01
N ASP A 89 17.48 -5.67 -12.11
CA ASP A 89 16.77 -6.97 -12.23
C ASP A 89 15.45 -7.09 -11.46
N ARG A 90 14.93 -6.01 -10.88
CA ARG A 90 13.66 -5.97 -10.16
C ARG A 90 12.64 -5.08 -10.84
N ASN A 91 11.38 -5.52 -10.94
CA ASN A 91 10.27 -4.68 -11.38
C ASN A 91 9.59 -4.02 -10.17
N ILE A 92 8.67 -3.08 -10.44
CA ILE A 92 8.00 -2.30 -9.40
C ILE A 92 7.13 -3.16 -8.47
N ALA A 93 6.50 -4.23 -8.97
CA ALA A 93 5.67 -5.10 -8.15
C ALA A 93 6.52 -5.94 -7.20
N GLU A 94 7.65 -6.49 -7.69
CA GLU A 94 8.62 -7.20 -6.86
C GLU A 94 9.18 -6.31 -5.75
N LEU A 95 9.50 -5.04 -6.06
CA LEU A 95 9.96 -4.07 -5.06
C LEU A 95 8.89 -3.70 -4.05
N SER A 96 7.65 -3.53 -4.51
CA SER A 96 6.52 -3.20 -3.63
C SER A 96 6.13 -4.34 -2.69
N ALA A 97 6.43 -5.58 -3.07
CA ALA A 97 6.18 -6.77 -2.26
C ALA A 97 7.23 -7.03 -1.17
N MET A 98 8.41 -6.38 -1.28
CA MET A 98 9.43 -6.47 -0.23
C MET A 98 8.96 -5.82 1.06
N ASP A 99 9.41 -6.33 2.21
CA ASP A 99 9.26 -5.58 3.44
C ASP A 99 10.09 -4.27 3.43
N ILE A 100 9.72 -3.34 4.29
CA ILE A 100 10.34 -2.00 4.35
C ILE A 100 11.85 -2.08 4.62
N THR A 101 12.30 -3.05 5.40
CA THR A 101 13.72 -3.25 5.73
C THR A 101 14.50 -3.65 4.49
N ASP A 102 14.02 -4.66 3.77
CA ASP A 102 14.67 -5.20 2.58
C ASP A 102 14.63 -4.20 1.43
N LEU A 103 13.50 -3.52 1.25
CA LEU A 103 13.36 -2.47 0.24
C LEU A 103 14.36 -1.33 0.47
N ARG A 104 14.51 -0.89 1.72
CA ARG A 104 15.50 0.15 2.05
C ARG A 104 16.93 -0.33 1.80
N ALA A 105 17.28 -1.55 2.20
CA ALA A 105 18.59 -2.13 1.95
C ALA A 105 18.88 -2.26 0.45
N TRP A 106 17.90 -2.68 -0.34
CA TRP A 106 18.02 -2.75 -1.80
C TRP A 106 18.27 -1.37 -2.42
N LEU A 107 17.50 -0.34 -2.01
CA LEU A 107 17.65 1.04 -2.50
C LEU A 107 19.03 1.62 -2.19
N MET A 108 19.60 1.31 -1.04
CA MET A 108 20.97 1.76 -0.69
C MET A 108 22.04 1.11 -1.57
N ASN A 109 21.81 -0.10 -2.06
CA ASN A 109 22.75 -0.84 -2.89
C ASN A 109 22.57 -0.61 -4.40
N VAL A 110 21.40 -0.15 -4.84
CA VAL A 110 21.09 0.03 -6.27
C VAL A 110 22.01 1.01 -7.00
N PRO A 111 22.50 2.11 -6.40
CA PRO A 111 23.43 3.04 -7.11
C PRO A 111 24.68 2.39 -7.65
N ALA A 112 25.18 1.31 -7.01
CA ALA A 112 26.35 0.58 -7.47
C ALA A 112 26.10 -0.18 -8.79
N LYS A 113 24.84 -0.46 -9.13
CA LYS A 113 24.42 -1.17 -10.35
C LYS A 113 24.00 -0.23 -11.48
N LEU A 114 23.98 1.07 -11.25
CA LEU A 114 23.55 2.07 -12.22
C LEU A 114 24.74 2.70 -12.94
N SER A 115 24.55 3.08 -14.21
CA SER A 115 25.51 3.92 -14.95
C SER A 115 25.60 5.32 -14.31
N ASN A 116 26.66 6.07 -14.60
CA ASN A 116 26.85 7.42 -14.04
C ASN A 116 25.67 8.36 -14.34
N LYS A 117 25.12 8.30 -15.55
CA LYS A 117 23.95 9.10 -15.95
C LYS A 117 22.70 8.71 -15.17
N GLN A 118 22.44 7.40 -15.04
CA GLN A 118 21.29 6.90 -14.26
C GLN A 118 21.43 7.22 -12.78
N ARG A 119 22.64 7.11 -12.22
CA ARG A 119 22.94 7.43 -10.83
C ARG A 119 22.63 8.89 -10.51
N ALA A 120 23.09 9.82 -11.37
CA ALA A 120 22.81 11.26 -11.17
C ALA A 120 21.30 11.58 -11.11
N ILE A 121 20.49 10.86 -11.88
CA ILE A 121 19.03 11.01 -11.87
C ILE A 121 18.41 10.33 -10.63
N ALA A 122 18.90 9.14 -10.28
CA ALA A 122 18.32 8.32 -9.23
C ALA A 122 18.67 8.78 -7.82
N GLU A 123 19.84 9.38 -7.61
CA GLU A 123 20.36 9.74 -6.29
C GLU A 123 19.41 10.62 -5.45
N PRO A 124 18.86 11.73 -5.96
CA PRO A 124 17.91 12.54 -5.18
C PRO A 124 16.62 11.78 -4.88
N ILE A 125 16.16 10.91 -5.80
CA ILE A 125 14.95 10.10 -5.63
C ILE A 125 15.18 9.03 -4.55
N ILE A 126 16.31 8.32 -4.63
CA ILE A 126 16.69 7.30 -3.65
C ILE A 126 16.80 7.91 -2.25
N LYS A 127 17.45 9.08 -2.14
CA LYS A 127 17.60 9.80 -0.88
C LYS A 127 16.23 10.11 -0.25
N GLU A 128 15.28 10.60 -1.03
CA GLU A 128 13.93 10.92 -0.55
C GLU A 128 13.17 9.64 -0.13
N ILE A 129 13.20 8.59 -0.95
CA ILE A 129 12.51 7.33 -0.62
C ILE A 129 13.14 6.69 0.63
N THR A 130 14.46 6.59 0.72
CA THR A 130 15.15 5.98 1.86
C THR A 130 14.91 6.77 3.17
N SER A 131 14.76 8.09 3.08
CA SER A 131 14.35 8.92 4.21
C SER A 131 12.95 8.53 4.71
N ARG A 132 11.96 8.45 3.81
CA ARG A 132 10.58 8.06 4.15
C ARG A 132 10.48 6.65 4.70
N LEU A 133 11.20 5.69 4.10
CA LEU A 133 11.29 4.33 4.64
C LEU A 133 11.96 4.31 6.02
N GLY A 134 12.95 5.18 6.25
CA GLY A 134 13.58 5.37 7.55
C GLY A 134 12.57 5.76 8.64
N PHE A 135 11.64 6.68 8.33
CA PHE A 135 10.56 7.02 9.27
C PHE A 135 9.60 5.85 9.52
N MET A 136 9.27 5.07 8.50
CA MET A 136 8.44 3.87 8.71
C MET A 136 9.13 2.85 9.64
N LEU A 137 10.45 2.67 9.49
CA LEU A 137 11.22 1.81 10.36
C LEU A 137 11.28 2.34 11.81
N SER A 138 11.38 3.67 11.98
CA SER A 138 11.44 4.29 13.31
C SER A 138 10.14 4.14 14.10
N VAL A 139 9.00 3.99 13.42
CA VAL A 139 7.70 3.74 14.06
C VAL A 139 7.33 2.25 14.10
N GLY A 140 8.30 1.33 13.91
CA GLY A 140 8.11 -0.11 14.08
C GLY A 140 7.38 -0.82 12.92
N LEU A 141 7.36 -0.24 11.71
CA LEU A 141 6.68 -0.81 10.53
C LEU A 141 7.65 -1.56 9.59
N SER A 142 8.68 -2.22 10.14
CA SER A 142 9.74 -2.90 9.38
C SER A 142 9.23 -4.05 8.51
N TYR A 143 8.19 -4.74 8.96
CA TYR A 143 7.60 -5.93 8.35
C TYR A 143 6.52 -5.65 7.31
N LEU A 144 6.08 -4.40 7.18
CA LEU A 144 5.09 -4.03 6.17
C LEU A 144 5.70 -4.02 4.77
N SER A 145 4.87 -4.29 3.78
CA SER A 145 5.19 -4.09 2.36
C SER A 145 4.31 -3.00 1.75
N LEU A 146 4.81 -2.33 0.69
CA LEU A 146 4.04 -1.30 -0.01
C LEU A 146 2.85 -1.87 -0.80
N SER A 147 2.87 -3.17 -1.08
CA SER A 147 1.76 -3.86 -1.76
C SER A 147 0.61 -4.23 -0.84
N ARG A 148 0.81 -4.13 0.48
CA ARG A 148 -0.22 -4.49 1.46
C ARG A 148 -1.42 -3.56 1.36
N SER A 149 -2.60 -4.14 1.34
CA SER A 149 -3.86 -3.41 1.23
C SER A 149 -4.18 -2.65 2.53
N SER A 150 -4.69 -1.43 2.41
CA SER A 150 -4.99 -0.57 3.57
C SER A 150 -6.10 -1.13 4.47
N ASP A 151 -7.03 -1.88 3.91
CA ASP A 151 -8.11 -2.56 4.63
C ASP A 151 -7.61 -3.73 5.50
N SER A 152 -6.41 -4.25 5.23
CA SER A 152 -5.76 -5.30 6.03
C SER A 152 -4.95 -4.76 7.21
N LEU A 153 -4.79 -3.43 7.32
CA LEU A 153 -4.00 -2.80 8.36
C LEU A 153 -4.78 -2.67 9.66
N SER A 154 -4.13 -2.96 10.78
CA SER A 154 -4.70 -2.66 12.10
C SER A 154 -4.81 -1.15 12.34
N GLY A 155 -5.62 -0.74 13.33
CA GLY A 155 -5.75 0.66 13.72
C GLY A 155 -4.41 1.28 14.09
N GLY A 156 -3.59 0.59 14.87
CA GLY A 156 -2.25 1.02 15.26
C GLY A 156 -1.28 1.14 14.07
N GLU A 157 -1.32 0.20 13.11
CA GLU A 157 -0.52 0.28 11.89
C GLU A 157 -0.89 1.52 11.05
N ASN A 158 -2.19 1.76 10.85
CA ASN A 158 -2.69 2.94 10.14
C ASN A 158 -2.23 4.24 10.81
N GLN A 159 -2.33 4.32 12.13
CA GLN A 159 -1.90 5.49 12.89
C GLN A 159 -0.40 5.73 12.74
N ARG A 160 0.43 4.69 12.84
CA ARG A 160 1.89 4.79 12.64
C ARG A 160 2.28 5.16 11.21
N ILE A 161 1.57 4.65 10.19
CA ILE A 161 1.78 5.09 8.79
C ILE A 161 1.49 6.58 8.64
N ARG A 162 0.39 7.07 9.21
CA ARG A 162 0.07 8.51 9.21
C ARG A 162 1.15 9.31 9.90
N LEU A 163 1.62 8.85 11.07
CA LEU A 163 2.72 9.47 11.80
C LEU A 163 4.00 9.56 10.98
N ALA A 164 4.44 8.45 10.37
CA ALA A 164 5.61 8.41 9.50
C ALA A 164 5.48 9.37 8.30
N THR A 165 4.29 9.46 7.72
CA THR A 165 4.00 10.39 6.61
C THR A 165 4.13 11.84 7.06
N GLN A 166 3.64 12.17 8.25
CA GLN A 166 3.67 13.52 8.81
C GLN A 166 5.09 13.96 9.16
N VAL A 167 5.88 13.10 9.81
CA VAL A 167 7.31 13.37 10.08
C VAL A 167 8.05 13.65 8.77
N GLY A 168 7.77 12.86 7.72
CA GLY A 168 8.35 13.03 6.39
C GLY A 168 7.94 14.32 5.67
N SER A 169 6.79 14.92 6.02
CA SER A 169 6.26 16.13 5.37
C SER A 169 6.95 17.43 5.83
N LYS A 170 7.71 17.39 6.94
CA LYS A 170 8.36 18.55 7.56
C LYS A 170 7.38 19.70 7.90
N LEU A 171 6.11 19.37 8.14
CA LEU A 171 5.12 20.34 8.61
C LEU A 171 5.49 20.84 10.03
N VAL A 172 5.25 22.12 10.28
CA VAL A 172 5.46 22.77 11.57
C VAL A 172 4.16 23.42 12.06
N ASN A 173 4.04 23.68 13.36
CA ASN A 173 2.86 24.27 14.00
C ASN A 173 1.59 23.39 13.87
N VAL A 174 1.74 22.07 13.83
CA VAL A 174 0.63 21.11 13.79
C VAL A 174 0.44 20.50 15.18
N LEU A 175 -0.81 20.28 15.58
CA LEU A 175 -1.17 19.50 16.76
C LEU A 175 -1.44 18.05 16.37
N TYR A 176 -0.67 17.14 16.92
CA TYR A 176 -0.85 15.69 16.78
C TYR A 176 -1.48 15.14 18.04
N ILE A 177 -2.58 14.43 17.90
CA ILE A 177 -3.24 13.68 18.97
C ILE A 177 -3.17 12.20 18.60
N LEU A 178 -2.53 11.42 19.44
CA LEU A 178 -2.29 9.99 19.23
C LEU A 178 -2.91 9.21 20.39
N ASP A 179 -3.70 8.22 20.04
CA ASP A 179 -4.36 7.34 21.00
C ASP A 179 -3.72 5.95 20.90
N GLU A 180 -3.09 5.52 21.99
CA GLU A 180 -2.39 4.24 22.12
C GLU A 180 -1.45 3.90 20.93
N PRO A 181 -0.52 4.79 20.52
CA PRO A 181 0.31 4.55 19.34
C PRO A 181 1.30 3.38 19.53
N SER A 182 1.52 2.91 20.76
CA SER A 182 2.35 1.75 21.08
C SER A 182 1.63 0.41 20.87
N ILE A 183 0.31 0.42 20.65
CA ILE A 183 -0.47 -0.83 20.57
C ILE A 183 0.07 -1.78 19.49
N GLY A 184 0.34 -3.02 19.88
CA GLY A 184 0.89 -4.04 19.00
C GLY A 184 2.39 -3.87 18.67
N LEU A 185 3.10 -2.93 19.31
CA LEU A 185 4.56 -2.85 19.23
C LEU A 185 5.23 -3.81 20.20
N HIS A 186 6.41 -4.28 19.80
CA HIS A 186 7.30 -4.93 20.73
C HIS A 186 8.01 -3.88 21.60
N GLN A 187 8.25 -4.17 22.88
CA GLN A 187 8.88 -3.25 23.84
C GLN A 187 10.16 -2.58 23.31
N ARG A 188 10.95 -3.29 22.50
CA ARG A 188 12.15 -2.76 21.83
C ARG A 188 11.84 -1.60 20.85
N ASP A 189 10.65 -1.55 20.30
CA ASP A 189 10.26 -0.55 19.29
C ASP A 189 9.60 0.67 19.95
N ASN A 190 9.18 0.57 21.21
CA ASN A 190 8.62 1.68 21.99
C ASN A 190 9.60 2.85 22.06
N GLN A 191 10.89 2.62 22.31
CA GLN A 191 11.88 3.67 22.36
C GLN A 191 12.02 4.41 21.02
N ARG A 192 11.97 3.69 19.91
CA ARG A 192 12.03 4.29 18.57
C ARG A 192 10.81 5.16 18.28
N LEU A 193 9.63 4.71 18.72
CA LEU A 193 8.41 5.50 18.62
C LEU A 193 8.52 6.79 19.44
N ILE A 194 8.97 6.71 20.69
CA ILE A 194 9.21 7.85 21.57
C ILE A 194 10.17 8.85 20.91
N ASP A 195 11.28 8.37 20.37
CA ASP A 195 12.27 9.22 19.70
C ASP A 195 11.68 9.92 18.46
N SER A 196 10.83 9.25 17.71
CA SER A 196 10.11 9.83 16.57
C SER A 196 9.10 10.90 16.98
N LEU A 197 8.40 10.69 18.10
CA LEU A 197 7.47 11.67 18.67
C LEU A 197 8.22 12.91 19.21
N LYS A 198 9.35 12.71 19.87
CA LYS A 198 10.24 13.80 20.30
C LYS A 198 10.77 14.59 19.11
N GLN A 199 11.15 13.92 18.03
CA GLN A 199 11.58 14.57 16.79
C GLN A 199 10.46 15.43 16.18
N LEU A 200 9.21 14.96 16.14
CA LEU A 200 8.06 15.77 15.71
C LEU A 200 7.89 17.02 16.54
N ARG A 201 7.96 16.90 17.86
CA ARG A 201 7.89 18.02 18.79
C ARG A 201 9.02 19.03 18.51
N ASP A 202 10.25 18.54 18.37
CA ASP A 202 11.44 19.39 18.20
C ASP A 202 11.46 20.13 16.84
N MET A 203 10.67 19.64 15.87
CA MET A 203 10.41 20.38 14.62
C MET A 203 9.39 21.52 14.77
N GLY A 204 8.92 21.83 15.98
CA GLY A 204 7.98 22.91 16.25
C GLY A 204 6.51 22.50 16.21
N ASN A 205 6.21 21.24 16.47
CA ASN A 205 4.85 20.74 16.59
C ASN A 205 4.44 20.49 18.04
N SER A 206 3.14 20.39 18.28
CA SER A 206 2.57 19.94 19.55
C SER A 206 2.15 18.48 19.42
N VAL A 207 2.53 17.64 20.38
CA VAL A 207 2.19 16.20 20.36
C VAL A 207 1.53 15.85 21.69
N ILE A 208 0.31 15.36 21.63
CA ILE A 208 -0.45 14.80 22.76
C ILE A 208 -0.56 13.30 22.52
N VAL A 209 -0.17 12.52 23.52
CA VAL A 209 -0.23 11.06 23.48
C VAL A 209 -1.07 10.59 24.65
N VAL A 210 -2.05 9.74 24.36
CA VAL A 210 -2.82 8.99 25.36
C VAL A 210 -2.26 7.58 25.36
N GLU A 211 -1.77 7.11 26.49
CA GLU A 211 -1.12 5.80 26.65
C GLU A 211 -1.50 5.15 27.96
N HIS A 212 -1.48 3.81 27.98
CA HIS A 212 -1.65 2.97 29.17
C HIS A 212 -0.37 2.20 29.52
N ASP A 213 0.62 2.16 28.63
CA ASP A 213 1.91 1.51 28.85
C ASP A 213 2.81 2.42 29.70
N GLU A 214 3.20 1.92 30.90
CA GLU A 214 4.07 2.68 31.81
C GLU A 214 5.44 3.01 31.19
N ASP A 215 5.98 2.17 30.31
CA ASP A 215 7.26 2.40 29.65
C ASP A 215 7.20 3.56 28.66
N MET A 216 6.00 3.87 28.14
CA MET A 216 5.76 5.01 27.24
C MET A 216 5.52 6.32 28.01
N MET A 217 5.11 6.27 29.29
CA MET A 217 4.80 7.44 30.12
C MET A 217 6.00 8.02 30.88
N ARG A 218 7.15 7.34 30.88
CA ARG A 218 8.40 7.74 31.54
C ARG A 218 9.38 8.36 30.55
#